data_758782fa416c74f9427f25ee84a2c6cd
#
_entry.id   758782fa416c74f9427f25ee84a2c6cd
#
_cell.length_a   1.000
_cell.length_b   1.000
_cell.length_c   1.000
_cell.angle_alpha   90.00
_cell.angle_beta   90.00
_cell.angle_gamma   90.00
#
_symmetry.space_group_name_H-M   'P 1'
#
loop_
_entity.id
_entity.type
_entity.pdbx_description
1 polymer ?
#
loop_
_entity_poly.entity_id
_entity_poly.type
_entity_poly.pdbx_seq_one_letter_code
_entity_poly.pdbx_strand_id
1 'polypeptide(L)'
;MRIRILVIDDEESYCEVLKRSLEREAYDVDTADSAETALGYDLSLYQLIIVDIMMERISGFDFAKRVRSNPATEKIPIIFCSALNGEDETVMGLNIGADDYITKPFVIGEVIARVRAVLRRTQASEHVVYNMPKAHYEPDITFKTMRLNRNEKTCYINGQEIPLTRKEFDLLLFFLVNRERIHSREEIMSQVWDNVEVTTRTVDTNLARLRQKIKPYGANIVTRTGFGYGFRSDVDSDKRLRYGEES
;
A
#
# COMPACT_ATOMS: atom_id res chain seq x y z
N MET A 1 0.73 11.81 -22.05
CA MET A 1 1.21 10.41 -22.07
C MET A 1 0.06 9.56 -21.56
N ARG A 2 -0.25 8.40 -22.18
CA ARG A 2 -1.28 7.51 -21.65
C ARG A 2 -0.71 6.68 -20.51
N ILE A 3 -1.54 6.33 -19.56
CA ILE A 3 -1.16 5.47 -18.45
C ILE A 3 -1.03 4.04 -18.97
N ARG A 4 0.11 3.40 -18.72
CA ARG A 4 0.36 1.99 -19.09
C ARG A 4 0.09 1.08 -17.90
N ILE A 5 -0.68 0.04 -18.15
CA ILE A 5 -1.05 -0.99 -17.18
C ILE A 5 -0.54 -2.33 -17.66
N LEU A 6 0.10 -3.11 -16.79
CA LEU A 6 0.45 -4.49 -17.07
C LEU A 6 -0.53 -5.42 -16.37
N VAL A 7 -1.12 -6.34 -17.11
CA VAL A 7 -1.98 -7.41 -16.59
C VAL A 7 -1.24 -8.73 -16.71
N ILE A 8 -1.14 -9.48 -15.62
CA ILE A 8 -0.42 -10.75 -15.55
C ILE A 8 -1.38 -11.81 -15.01
N ASP A 9 -1.71 -12.79 -15.84
CA ASP A 9 -2.66 -13.86 -15.53
C ASP A 9 -2.41 -15.03 -16.47
N ASP A 10 -2.32 -16.25 -15.98
CA ASP A 10 -2.11 -17.45 -16.81
C ASP A 10 -3.40 -17.89 -17.53
N GLU A 11 -4.55 -17.35 -17.15
CA GLU A 11 -5.80 -17.51 -17.86
C GLU A 11 -5.95 -16.39 -18.92
N GLU A 12 -5.71 -16.72 -20.20
CA GLU A 12 -5.81 -15.80 -21.35
C GLU A 12 -7.14 -15.03 -21.39
N SER A 13 -8.23 -15.69 -21.00
CA SER A 13 -9.58 -15.10 -20.95
C SER A 13 -9.67 -13.88 -20.03
N TYR A 14 -9.04 -13.92 -18.86
CA TYR A 14 -8.99 -12.77 -17.96
C TYR A 14 -8.11 -11.66 -18.50
N CYS A 15 -6.95 -12.01 -19.06
CA CYS A 15 -6.07 -11.05 -19.74
C CYS A 15 -6.82 -10.29 -20.84
N GLU A 16 -7.54 -11.00 -21.73
CA GLU A 16 -8.31 -10.36 -22.82
C GLU A 16 -9.43 -9.46 -22.31
N VAL A 17 -10.23 -9.94 -21.34
CA VAL A 17 -11.35 -9.18 -20.79
C VAL A 17 -10.86 -7.91 -20.10
N LEU A 18 -9.82 -8.01 -19.29
CA LEU A 18 -9.22 -6.86 -18.60
C LEU A 18 -8.60 -5.88 -19.59
N LYS A 19 -7.81 -6.36 -20.55
CA LYS A 19 -7.20 -5.53 -21.59
C LYS A 19 -8.25 -4.72 -22.33
N ARG A 20 -9.25 -5.38 -22.94
CA ARG A 20 -10.32 -4.71 -23.69
C ARG A 20 -11.09 -3.70 -22.85
N SER A 21 -11.32 -4.02 -21.58
CA SER A 21 -12.10 -3.15 -20.68
C SER A 21 -11.31 -1.92 -20.28
N LEU A 22 -10.04 -2.08 -19.96
CA LEU A 22 -9.16 -0.98 -19.57
C LEU A 22 -8.76 -0.10 -20.76
N GLU A 23 -8.57 -0.67 -21.96
CA GLU A 23 -8.32 0.09 -23.19
C GLU A 23 -9.51 1.02 -23.55
N ARG A 24 -10.75 0.60 -23.28
CA ARG A 24 -11.95 1.46 -23.42
C ARG A 24 -11.94 2.67 -22.48
N GLU A 25 -11.23 2.56 -21.37
CA GLU A 25 -10.99 3.64 -20.41
C GLU A 25 -9.75 4.49 -20.74
N ALA A 26 -9.24 4.36 -21.99
CA ALA A 26 -8.10 5.08 -22.53
C ALA A 26 -6.75 4.79 -21.84
N TYR A 27 -6.60 3.62 -21.22
CA TYR A 27 -5.31 3.10 -20.77
C TYR A 27 -4.59 2.36 -21.91
N ASP A 28 -3.25 2.34 -21.88
CA ASP A 28 -2.45 1.45 -22.70
C ASP A 28 -2.19 0.17 -21.91
N VAL A 29 -2.56 -1.01 -22.43
CA VAL A 29 -2.54 -2.25 -21.65
C VAL A 29 -1.72 -3.31 -22.35
N ASP A 30 -0.67 -3.76 -21.66
CA ASP A 30 0.10 -4.95 -22.02
C ASP A 30 -0.34 -6.12 -21.15
N THR A 31 -0.20 -7.33 -21.67
CA THR A 31 -0.54 -8.57 -20.97
C THR A 31 0.66 -9.50 -20.93
N ALA A 32 0.77 -10.30 -19.88
CA ALA A 32 1.71 -11.40 -19.77
C ALA A 32 0.97 -12.64 -19.23
N ASP A 33 1.29 -13.79 -19.76
CA ASP A 33 0.73 -15.08 -19.39
C ASP A 33 1.38 -15.69 -18.14
N SER A 34 2.42 -15.08 -17.65
CA SER A 34 3.19 -15.57 -16.49
C SER A 34 4.04 -14.46 -15.87
N ALA A 35 4.42 -14.66 -14.62
CA ALA A 35 5.35 -13.77 -13.93
C ALA A 35 6.73 -13.74 -14.63
N GLU A 36 7.17 -14.87 -15.19
CA GLU A 36 8.42 -14.98 -15.92
C GLU A 36 8.43 -14.09 -17.16
N THR A 37 7.36 -14.15 -17.96
CA THR A 37 7.16 -13.29 -19.13
C THR A 37 7.16 -11.83 -18.72
N ALA A 38 6.42 -11.49 -17.67
CA ALA A 38 6.34 -10.13 -17.15
C ALA A 38 7.68 -9.59 -16.64
N LEU A 39 8.50 -10.43 -16.00
CA LEU A 39 9.85 -10.05 -15.55
C LEU A 39 10.83 -9.79 -16.70
N GLY A 40 10.50 -10.23 -17.93
CA GLY A 40 11.25 -9.89 -19.13
C GLY A 40 10.93 -8.50 -19.71
N TYR A 41 9.90 -7.83 -19.19
CA TYR A 41 9.52 -6.48 -19.63
C TYR A 41 10.27 -5.41 -18.84
N ASP A 42 10.39 -4.21 -19.44
CA ASP A 42 10.82 -3.04 -18.65
C ASP A 42 9.67 -2.55 -17.79
N LEU A 43 9.61 -3.07 -16.56
CA LEU A 43 8.54 -2.76 -15.61
C LEU A 43 8.48 -1.29 -15.25
N SER A 44 9.56 -0.52 -15.38
CA SER A 44 9.58 0.91 -15.06
C SER A 44 8.66 1.75 -15.97
N LEU A 45 8.21 1.19 -17.09
CA LEU A 45 7.29 1.85 -18.01
C LEU A 45 5.82 1.82 -17.56
N TYR A 46 5.49 1.01 -16.55
CA TYR A 46 4.11 0.81 -16.11
C TYR A 46 3.78 1.66 -14.88
N GLN A 47 2.57 2.20 -14.86
CA GLN A 47 2.04 2.98 -13.74
C GLN A 47 1.12 2.15 -12.84
N LEU A 48 0.79 0.92 -13.25
CA LEU A 48 0.03 -0.04 -12.46
C LEU A 48 0.29 -1.46 -12.96
N ILE A 49 0.34 -2.40 -12.05
CA ILE A 49 0.40 -3.83 -12.34
C ILE A 49 -0.82 -4.50 -11.70
N ILE A 50 -1.56 -5.28 -12.50
CA ILE A 50 -2.60 -6.20 -12.02
C ILE A 50 -2.04 -7.60 -12.19
N VAL A 51 -1.98 -8.39 -11.13
CA VAL A 51 -1.33 -9.70 -11.17
C VAL A 51 -2.16 -10.76 -10.46
N ASP A 52 -2.36 -11.90 -11.12
CA ASP A 52 -2.91 -13.08 -10.45
C ASP A 52 -1.92 -13.64 -9.43
N ILE A 53 -2.45 -14.08 -8.30
CA ILE A 53 -1.67 -14.73 -7.26
C ILE A 53 -1.33 -16.16 -7.64
N MET A 54 -2.27 -16.87 -8.26
CA MET A 54 -2.21 -18.30 -8.51
C MET A 54 -1.69 -18.58 -9.92
N MET A 55 -0.38 -18.50 -10.09
CA MET A 55 0.32 -18.88 -11.34
C MET A 55 1.27 -20.05 -11.09
N GLU A 56 1.51 -20.88 -12.12
CA GLU A 56 2.14 -22.21 -11.95
C GLU A 56 3.57 -22.18 -11.37
N ARG A 57 4.45 -21.27 -11.78
CA ARG A 57 5.88 -21.30 -11.44
C ARG A 57 6.27 -20.26 -10.41
N ILE A 58 6.09 -18.99 -10.79
CA ILE A 58 6.34 -17.85 -9.90
C ILE A 58 4.97 -17.32 -9.51
N SER A 59 4.63 -17.40 -8.24
CA SER A 59 3.38 -16.84 -7.74
C SER A 59 3.36 -15.31 -7.88
N GLY A 60 2.15 -14.73 -7.97
CA GLY A 60 2.01 -13.28 -7.96
C GLY A 60 2.63 -12.63 -6.72
N PHE A 61 2.66 -13.33 -5.59
CA PHE A 61 3.34 -12.86 -4.39
C PHE A 61 4.87 -12.78 -4.55
N ASP A 62 5.47 -13.78 -5.18
CA ASP A 62 6.91 -13.77 -5.39
C ASP A 62 7.32 -12.79 -6.50
N PHE A 63 6.46 -12.61 -7.50
CA PHE A 63 6.60 -11.52 -8.47
C PHE A 63 6.59 -10.16 -7.77
N ALA A 64 5.58 -9.89 -6.93
CA ALA A 64 5.47 -8.62 -6.21
C ALA A 64 6.67 -8.35 -5.29
N LYS A 65 7.20 -9.38 -4.60
CA LYS A 65 8.43 -9.25 -3.80
C LYS A 65 9.61 -8.80 -4.66
N ARG A 66 9.76 -9.33 -5.87
CA ARG A 66 10.83 -8.94 -6.80
C ARG A 66 10.65 -7.50 -7.27
N VAL A 67 9.43 -7.10 -7.63
CA VAL A 67 9.10 -5.70 -7.98
C VAL A 67 9.44 -4.75 -6.83
N ARG A 68 9.10 -5.12 -5.58
CA ARG A 68 9.37 -4.31 -4.38
C ARG A 68 10.84 -4.28 -3.96
N SER A 69 11.64 -5.26 -4.36
CA SER A 69 13.07 -5.30 -4.06
C SER A 69 13.93 -4.47 -5.01
N ASN A 70 13.39 -4.00 -6.13
CA ASN A 70 14.10 -3.19 -7.12
C ASN A 70 13.73 -1.70 -6.96
N PRO A 71 14.69 -0.81 -6.67
CA PRO A 71 14.43 0.63 -6.48
C PRO A 71 13.76 1.32 -7.68
N ALA A 72 13.94 0.82 -8.90
CA ALA A 72 13.30 1.38 -10.09
C ALA A 72 11.80 1.05 -10.19
N THR A 73 11.33 -0.01 -9.50
CA THR A 73 9.96 -0.51 -9.61
C THR A 73 9.22 -0.62 -8.28
N GLU A 74 9.91 -0.41 -7.16
CA GLU A 74 9.34 -0.57 -5.81
C GLU A 74 8.08 0.27 -5.54
N LYS A 75 7.94 1.40 -6.25
CA LYS A 75 6.81 2.35 -6.09
C LYS A 75 5.64 2.06 -7.03
N ILE A 76 5.80 1.15 -7.99
CA ILE A 76 4.72 0.82 -8.93
C ILE A 76 3.57 0.18 -8.14
N PRO A 77 2.35 0.70 -8.22
CA PRO A 77 1.22 0.12 -7.52
C PRO A 77 0.89 -1.27 -8.08
N ILE A 78 0.52 -2.18 -7.18
CA ILE A 78 0.15 -3.56 -7.51
C ILE A 78 -1.25 -3.86 -6.98
N ILE A 79 -2.12 -4.33 -7.86
CA ILE A 79 -3.42 -4.91 -7.52
C ILE A 79 -3.30 -6.41 -7.70
N PHE A 80 -3.55 -7.17 -6.64
CA PHE A 80 -3.70 -8.61 -6.78
C PHE A 80 -5.10 -8.98 -7.27
N CYS A 81 -5.15 -9.98 -8.16
CA CYS A 81 -6.40 -10.57 -8.65
C CYS A 81 -6.33 -12.07 -8.39
N SER A 82 -7.29 -12.68 -7.68
CA SER A 82 -7.22 -14.11 -7.38
C SER A 82 -8.58 -14.73 -7.08
N ALA A 83 -8.70 -16.03 -7.37
CA ALA A 83 -9.83 -16.86 -6.97
C ALA A 83 -9.82 -17.24 -5.47
N LEU A 84 -8.73 -16.95 -4.76
CA LEU A 84 -8.57 -17.28 -3.36
C LEU A 84 -9.43 -16.34 -2.50
N ASN A 85 -10.38 -16.92 -1.79
CA ASN A 85 -11.27 -16.23 -0.84
C ASN A 85 -10.77 -16.39 0.62
N GLY A 86 -9.54 -16.89 0.80
CA GLY A 86 -8.95 -17.09 2.12
C GLY A 86 -8.54 -15.79 2.78
N GLU A 87 -8.95 -15.59 4.04
CA GLU A 87 -8.50 -14.44 4.84
C GLU A 87 -6.98 -14.35 4.93
N ASP A 88 -6.30 -15.50 5.03
CA ASP A 88 -4.83 -15.57 5.17
C ASP A 88 -4.09 -15.10 3.91
N GLU A 89 -4.63 -15.34 2.72
CA GLU A 89 -4.00 -14.97 1.45
C GLU A 89 -4.20 -13.51 1.10
N THR A 90 -5.38 -12.97 1.37
CA THR A 90 -5.63 -11.52 1.28
C THR A 90 -4.71 -10.76 2.23
N VAL A 91 -4.55 -11.26 3.46
CA VAL A 91 -3.61 -10.73 4.45
C VAL A 91 -2.17 -10.86 3.96
N MET A 92 -1.79 -11.97 3.32
CA MET A 92 -0.45 -12.17 2.78
C MET A 92 -0.15 -11.20 1.63
N GLY A 93 -1.09 -10.98 0.72
CA GLY A 93 -0.96 -10.03 -0.39
C GLY A 93 -0.77 -8.60 0.07
N LEU A 94 -1.60 -8.14 0.98
CA LEU A 94 -1.49 -6.81 1.58
C LEU A 94 -0.22 -6.65 2.42
N ASN A 95 0.27 -7.75 3.00
CA ASN A 95 1.53 -7.80 3.73
C ASN A 95 2.77 -7.63 2.83
N ILE A 96 2.69 -7.99 1.56
CA ILE A 96 3.77 -7.80 0.58
C ILE A 96 3.80 -6.35 0.06
N GLY A 97 2.78 -5.55 0.36
CA GLY A 97 2.67 -4.15 -0.04
C GLY A 97 1.81 -3.97 -1.30
N ALA A 98 0.81 -4.83 -1.49
CA ALA A 98 -0.23 -4.59 -2.50
C ALA A 98 -1.04 -3.33 -2.18
N ASP A 99 -1.43 -2.62 -3.21
CA ASP A 99 -2.21 -1.39 -3.10
C ASP A 99 -3.72 -1.68 -3.06
N ASP A 100 -4.14 -2.81 -3.65
CA ASP A 100 -5.53 -3.29 -3.61
C ASP A 100 -5.58 -4.80 -3.95
N TYR A 101 -6.78 -5.40 -3.78
CA TYR A 101 -7.06 -6.80 -4.04
C TYR A 101 -8.42 -6.96 -4.72
N ILE A 102 -8.50 -7.83 -5.73
CA ILE A 102 -9.72 -8.14 -6.48
C ILE A 102 -9.94 -9.65 -6.41
N THR A 103 -11.12 -10.07 -5.96
CA THR A 103 -11.48 -11.48 -5.90
C THR A 103 -12.11 -11.92 -7.23
N LYS A 104 -11.65 -13.01 -7.80
CA LYS A 104 -12.29 -13.69 -8.94
C LYS A 104 -13.46 -14.58 -8.42
N PRO A 105 -14.62 -14.63 -9.11
CA PRO A 105 -14.98 -13.85 -10.29
C PRO A 105 -15.34 -12.41 -9.94
N PHE A 106 -14.95 -11.45 -10.77
CA PHE A 106 -15.16 -10.02 -10.54
C PHE A 106 -16.10 -9.39 -11.58
N VAL A 107 -16.71 -8.28 -11.21
CA VAL A 107 -17.45 -7.42 -12.12
C VAL A 107 -16.50 -6.37 -12.70
N ILE A 108 -16.48 -6.19 -14.04
CA ILE A 108 -15.56 -5.27 -14.71
C ILE A 108 -15.67 -3.84 -14.16
N GLY A 109 -16.87 -3.39 -13.82
CA GLY A 109 -17.08 -2.06 -13.21
C GLY A 109 -16.33 -1.89 -11.89
N GLU A 110 -16.22 -2.95 -11.09
CA GLU A 110 -15.44 -2.96 -9.84
C GLU A 110 -13.95 -2.81 -10.13
N VAL A 111 -13.42 -3.60 -11.08
CA VAL A 111 -12.02 -3.52 -11.48
C VAL A 111 -11.65 -2.12 -11.92
N ILE A 112 -12.45 -1.51 -12.81
CA ILE A 112 -12.25 -0.14 -13.31
C ILE A 112 -12.27 0.87 -12.15
N ALA A 113 -13.20 0.74 -11.22
CA ALA A 113 -13.30 1.63 -10.06
C ALA A 113 -12.04 1.53 -9.18
N ARG A 114 -11.54 0.32 -8.91
CA ARG A 114 -10.31 0.07 -8.13
C ARG A 114 -9.06 0.58 -8.84
N VAL A 115 -8.92 0.31 -10.15
CA VAL A 115 -7.83 0.83 -10.98
C VAL A 115 -7.79 2.36 -10.92
N ARG A 116 -8.94 3.03 -11.13
CA ARG A 116 -9.04 4.49 -11.02
C ARG A 116 -8.68 4.99 -9.62
N ALA A 117 -9.13 4.30 -8.58
CA ALA A 117 -8.83 4.66 -7.20
C ALA A 117 -7.33 4.55 -6.91
N VAL A 118 -6.67 3.46 -7.31
CA VAL A 118 -5.23 3.24 -7.14
C VAL A 118 -4.44 4.28 -7.94
N LEU A 119 -4.74 4.48 -9.22
CA LEU A 119 -4.04 5.44 -10.08
C LEU A 119 -4.22 6.90 -9.62
N ARG A 120 -5.43 7.30 -9.22
CA ARG A 120 -5.66 8.63 -8.66
C ARG A 120 -4.74 8.90 -7.46
N ARG A 121 -4.54 7.90 -6.66
CA ARG A 121 -3.70 7.99 -5.47
C ARG A 121 -2.21 8.10 -5.82
N THR A 122 -1.75 7.44 -6.86
CA THR A 122 -0.35 7.52 -7.32
C THR A 122 -0.07 8.80 -8.11
N GLN A 123 -0.99 9.24 -8.97
CA GLN A 123 -0.82 10.47 -9.75
C GLN A 123 -0.86 11.74 -8.89
N ALA A 124 -1.54 11.70 -7.74
CA ALA A 124 -1.43 12.77 -6.75
C ALA A 124 0.00 12.95 -6.21
N SER A 125 0.88 11.98 -6.46
CA SER A 125 2.30 11.99 -6.06
C SER A 125 3.25 12.47 -7.17
N GLU A 126 2.83 12.49 -8.45
CA GLU A 126 3.72 12.76 -9.60
C GLU A 126 3.46 14.06 -10.36
N HIS A 127 2.47 14.88 -9.98
CA HIS A 127 2.25 16.15 -10.67
C HIS A 127 3.27 17.22 -10.26
N VAL A 128 4.42 17.13 -10.91
CA VAL A 128 5.32 18.23 -11.18
C VAL A 128 4.67 19.19 -12.20
N VAL A 129 4.43 20.42 -11.72
CA VAL A 129 4.47 21.69 -12.44
C VAL A 129 4.00 21.69 -13.90
N TYR A 130 2.71 21.86 -14.13
CA TYR A 130 2.17 22.67 -15.20
C TYR A 130 1.02 23.52 -14.67
N ASN A 131 1.12 24.83 -14.83
CA ASN A 131 0.21 25.88 -14.43
C ASN A 131 -1.26 25.47 -14.32
N MET A 132 -1.72 25.09 -13.13
CA MET A 132 -3.12 25.10 -12.71
C MET A 132 -3.24 25.87 -11.41
N PRO A 133 -4.39 26.50 -11.11
CA PRO A 133 -4.54 27.37 -9.95
C PRO A 133 -4.29 26.56 -8.68
N LYS A 134 -3.61 27.15 -7.71
CA LYS A 134 -3.19 26.65 -6.39
C LYS A 134 -3.99 25.40 -5.93
N ALA A 135 -3.60 24.23 -6.41
CA ALA A 135 -4.01 22.96 -5.82
C ALA A 135 -3.40 22.89 -4.42
N HIS A 136 -4.18 22.51 -3.44
CA HIS A 136 -3.88 22.47 -2.03
C HIS A 136 -2.50 21.90 -1.75
N TYR A 137 -1.51 22.78 -1.50
CA TYR A 137 -0.25 22.39 -0.89
C TYR A 137 -0.58 21.89 0.51
N GLU A 138 -0.48 20.58 0.71
CA GLU A 138 -0.64 19.99 2.02
C GLU A 138 0.69 20.14 2.79
N PRO A 139 0.72 20.89 3.89
CA PRO A 139 1.96 21.09 4.63
C PRO A 139 2.49 19.75 5.17
N ASP A 140 3.81 19.63 5.22
CA ASP A 140 4.48 18.50 5.84
C ASP A 140 4.01 18.33 7.29
N ILE A 141 3.87 17.09 7.72
CA ILE A 141 3.61 16.79 9.13
C ILE A 141 4.93 16.45 9.80
N THR A 142 5.23 17.18 10.88
CA THR A 142 6.44 16.95 11.66
C THR A 142 6.12 16.39 13.04
N PHE A 143 6.98 15.50 13.50
CA PHE A 143 6.99 15.02 14.87
C PHE A 143 8.44 14.78 15.33
N LYS A 144 8.93 15.63 16.21
CA LYS A 144 10.34 15.65 16.61
C LYS A 144 11.25 15.75 15.37
N THR A 145 12.10 14.76 15.14
CA THR A 145 12.99 14.72 13.94
C THR A 145 12.36 13.94 12.76
N MET A 146 11.13 13.45 12.92
CA MET A 146 10.39 12.80 11.83
C MET A 146 9.63 13.85 11.02
N ARG A 147 9.76 13.79 9.69
CA ARG A 147 9.06 14.63 8.73
C ARG A 147 8.37 13.75 7.70
N LEU A 148 7.06 13.91 7.58
CA LEU A 148 6.22 13.25 6.60
C LEU A 148 5.85 14.25 5.51
N ASN A 149 6.41 14.08 4.31
CA ASN A 149 6.06 14.91 3.16
C ASN A 149 4.80 14.33 2.52
N ARG A 150 3.70 15.07 2.63
CA ARG A 150 2.38 14.63 2.15
C ARG A 150 2.24 14.70 0.63
N ASN A 151 3.03 15.55 -0.01
CA ASN A 151 2.99 15.74 -1.46
C ASN A 151 3.83 14.66 -2.17
N GLU A 152 5.03 14.39 -1.66
CA GLU A 152 5.97 13.39 -2.22
C GLU A 152 5.74 11.98 -1.68
N LYS A 153 4.87 11.82 -0.65
CA LYS A 153 4.61 10.54 0.03
C LYS A 153 5.88 9.90 0.61
N THR A 154 6.80 10.74 1.10
CA THR A 154 8.07 10.32 1.69
C THR A 154 8.10 10.59 3.20
N CYS A 155 8.87 9.79 3.92
CA CYS A 155 9.10 9.92 5.36
C CYS A 155 10.59 10.06 5.63
N TYR A 156 10.98 11.05 6.43
CA TYR A 156 12.36 11.29 6.86
C TYR A 156 12.46 11.22 8.38
N ILE A 157 13.52 10.60 8.91
CA ILE A 157 13.88 10.64 10.33
C ILE A 157 15.33 11.04 10.44
N ASN A 158 15.64 12.10 11.18
CA ASN A 158 16.97 12.71 11.28
C ASN A 158 17.56 13.08 9.89
N GLY A 159 16.70 13.45 8.93
CA GLY A 159 17.10 13.78 7.56
C GLY A 159 17.34 12.59 6.65
N GLN A 160 17.26 11.36 7.15
CA GLN A 160 17.39 10.14 6.36
C GLN A 160 16.00 9.64 5.91
N GLU A 161 15.86 9.33 4.62
CA GLU A 161 14.62 8.77 4.08
C GLU A 161 14.38 7.35 4.61
N ILE A 162 13.16 7.10 5.05
CA ILE A 162 12.69 5.80 5.53
C ILE A 162 11.77 5.21 4.46
N PRO A 163 12.12 4.07 3.85
CA PRO A 163 11.30 3.46 2.82
C PRO A 163 10.02 2.87 3.44
N LEU A 164 8.91 3.56 3.22
CA LEU A 164 7.59 3.09 3.60
C LEU A 164 6.83 2.61 2.36
N THR A 165 6.15 1.48 2.49
CA THR A 165 5.11 1.13 1.53
C THR A 165 3.98 2.16 1.63
N ARG A 166 3.14 2.21 0.60
CA ARG A 166 2.01 3.12 0.61
C ARG A 166 1.12 2.97 1.84
N LYS A 167 0.73 1.74 2.21
CA LYS A 167 -0.13 1.50 3.38
C LYS A 167 0.54 1.84 4.70
N GLU A 168 1.85 1.65 4.80
CA GLU A 168 2.63 2.12 5.96
C GLU A 168 2.66 3.66 6.04
N PHE A 169 2.78 4.34 4.89
CA PHE A 169 2.70 5.80 4.82
C PHE A 169 1.31 6.30 5.23
N ASP A 170 0.25 5.72 4.66
CA ASP A 170 -1.14 6.09 4.94
C ASP A 170 -1.48 5.85 6.42
N LEU A 171 -1.03 4.73 7.01
CA LEU A 171 -1.14 4.46 8.45
C LEU A 171 -0.41 5.49 9.29
N LEU A 172 0.82 5.82 8.93
CA LEU A 172 1.61 6.82 9.68
C LEU A 172 0.94 8.19 9.58
N LEU A 173 0.49 8.58 8.39
CA LEU A 173 -0.26 9.81 8.16
C LEU A 173 -1.52 9.85 9.01
N PHE A 174 -2.33 8.79 8.99
CA PHE A 174 -3.54 8.67 9.79
C PHE A 174 -3.27 8.91 11.28
N PHE A 175 -2.25 8.26 11.83
CA PHE A 175 -1.89 8.42 13.25
C PHE A 175 -1.31 9.79 13.59
N LEU A 176 -0.52 10.39 12.70
CA LEU A 176 0.06 11.72 12.95
C LEU A 176 -0.98 12.84 12.86
N VAL A 177 -2.03 12.66 12.06
CA VAL A 177 -3.17 13.59 11.98
C VAL A 177 -4.10 13.42 13.19
N ASN A 178 -4.27 12.18 13.68
CA ASN A 178 -5.19 11.83 14.76
C ASN A 178 -4.46 11.51 16.07
N ARG A 179 -3.46 12.32 16.43
CA ARG A 179 -2.69 12.11 17.68
C ARG A 179 -3.58 12.12 18.91
N GLU A 180 -3.14 11.45 19.95
CA GLU A 180 -3.75 11.37 21.28
C GLU A 180 -5.11 10.67 21.33
N ARG A 181 -5.57 10.08 20.22
CA ARG A 181 -6.79 9.28 20.16
C ARG A 181 -6.46 7.81 19.98
N ILE A 182 -7.34 6.95 20.51
CA ILE A 182 -7.34 5.50 20.25
C ILE A 182 -8.43 5.23 19.21
N HIS A 183 -8.07 4.48 18.18
CA HIS A 183 -8.94 4.10 17.07
C HIS A 183 -9.10 2.59 17.07
N SER A 184 -10.32 2.12 16.82
CA SER A 184 -10.56 0.70 16.65
C SER A 184 -9.89 0.18 15.36
N ARG A 185 -9.73 -1.13 15.26
CA ARG A 185 -9.19 -1.74 14.04
C ARG A 185 -10.07 -1.47 12.83
N GLU A 186 -11.37 -1.51 13.04
CA GLU A 186 -12.40 -1.24 12.02
C GLU A 186 -12.33 0.21 11.54
N GLU A 187 -12.16 1.17 12.46
CA GLU A 187 -11.99 2.58 12.12
C GLU A 187 -10.72 2.81 11.29
N ILE A 188 -9.58 2.21 11.70
CA ILE A 188 -8.32 2.28 10.98
C ILE A 188 -8.47 1.66 9.58
N MET A 189 -9.12 0.49 9.49
CA MET A 189 -9.39 -0.17 8.21
C MET A 189 -10.19 0.70 7.26
N SER A 190 -11.30 1.26 7.71
CA SER A 190 -12.18 2.10 6.88
C SER A 190 -11.47 3.34 6.36
N GLN A 191 -10.53 3.91 7.12
CA GLN A 191 -9.82 5.14 6.77
C GLN A 191 -8.58 4.89 5.90
N VAL A 192 -7.91 3.75 6.05
CA VAL A 192 -6.65 3.46 5.38
C VAL A 192 -6.83 2.50 4.20
N TRP A 193 -7.85 1.64 4.23
CA TRP A 193 -8.11 0.65 3.17
C TRP A 193 -9.39 0.89 2.36
N ASP A 194 -10.08 2.04 2.54
CA ASP A 194 -11.25 2.46 1.72
C ASP A 194 -12.31 1.36 1.54
N ASN A 195 -12.75 0.72 2.62
CA ASN A 195 -13.77 -0.36 2.61
C ASN A 195 -13.39 -1.63 1.82
N VAL A 196 -12.12 -1.87 1.58
CA VAL A 196 -11.68 -3.21 1.15
C VAL A 196 -11.94 -4.16 2.33
N GLU A 197 -12.57 -5.30 2.07
CA GLU A 197 -12.73 -6.36 3.07
C GLU A 197 -11.35 -6.93 3.44
N VAL A 198 -10.69 -6.28 4.37
CA VAL A 198 -9.46 -6.77 5.00
C VAL A 198 -9.75 -7.14 6.44
N THR A 199 -9.06 -8.13 6.95
CA THR A 199 -9.25 -8.53 8.34
C THR A 199 -8.54 -7.56 9.29
N THR A 200 -9.03 -7.50 10.53
CA THR A 200 -8.38 -6.75 11.62
C THR A 200 -6.91 -7.13 11.81
N ARG A 201 -6.53 -8.38 11.47
CA ARG A 201 -5.16 -8.90 11.52
C ARG A 201 -4.22 -8.18 10.54
N THR A 202 -4.75 -7.67 9.42
CA THR A 202 -3.97 -6.86 8.46
C THR A 202 -3.47 -5.57 9.10
N VAL A 203 -4.31 -4.91 9.91
CA VAL A 203 -3.93 -3.70 10.67
C VAL A 203 -2.77 -4.02 11.62
N ASP A 204 -2.91 -5.10 12.40
CA ASP A 204 -1.90 -5.51 13.39
C ASP A 204 -0.54 -5.76 12.74
N THR A 205 -0.53 -6.46 11.61
CA THR A 205 0.71 -6.80 10.89
C THR A 205 1.39 -5.58 10.30
N ASN A 206 0.62 -4.69 9.64
CA ASN A 206 1.17 -3.47 9.05
C ASN A 206 1.70 -2.52 10.15
N LEU A 207 1.02 -2.44 11.30
CA LEU A 207 1.49 -1.65 12.43
C LEU A 207 2.77 -2.22 13.05
N ALA A 208 2.91 -3.54 13.12
CA ALA A 208 4.14 -4.16 13.62
C ALA A 208 5.34 -3.80 12.73
N ARG A 209 5.17 -3.83 11.39
CA ARG A 209 6.21 -3.44 10.42
C ARG A 209 6.50 -1.94 10.48
N LEU A 210 5.48 -1.11 10.47
CA LEU A 210 5.64 0.34 10.58
C LEU A 210 6.44 0.72 11.83
N ARG A 211 6.12 0.12 13.00
CA ARG A 211 6.87 0.35 14.24
C ARG A 211 8.36 0.06 14.11
N GLN A 212 8.72 -1.00 13.38
CA GLN A 212 10.12 -1.37 13.16
C GLN A 212 10.84 -0.35 12.26
N LYS A 213 10.16 0.12 11.21
CA LYS A 213 10.75 1.05 10.22
C LYS A 213 10.95 2.46 10.81
N ILE A 214 9.98 2.98 11.55
CA ILE A 214 10.03 4.34 12.10
C ILE A 214 10.77 4.43 13.45
N LYS A 215 11.68 3.54 13.77
CA LYS A 215 12.52 3.69 14.97
C LYS A 215 13.28 5.03 14.95
N PRO A 216 13.32 5.77 16.06
CA PRO A 216 12.91 5.44 17.43
C PRO A 216 11.42 5.67 17.76
N TYR A 217 10.62 6.16 16.84
CA TYR A 217 9.23 6.60 17.09
C TYR A 217 8.19 5.47 17.04
N GLY A 218 8.58 4.23 16.77
CA GLY A 218 7.68 3.07 16.76
C GLY A 218 6.93 2.86 18.07
N ALA A 219 7.55 3.21 19.20
CA ALA A 219 6.93 3.13 20.55
C ALA A 219 5.77 4.13 20.72
N ASN A 220 5.74 5.23 19.96
CA ASN A 220 4.67 6.20 20.00
C ASN A 220 3.35 5.66 19.45
N ILE A 221 3.40 4.63 18.59
CA ILE A 221 2.20 3.87 18.21
C ILE A 221 1.87 2.89 19.34
N VAL A 222 0.94 3.26 20.20
CA VAL A 222 0.55 2.48 21.38
C VAL A 222 -0.59 1.51 21.05
N THR A 223 -0.63 0.39 21.78
CA THR A 223 -1.75 -0.56 21.74
C THR A 223 -2.57 -0.39 23.01
N ARG A 224 -3.89 -0.29 22.87
CA ARG A 224 -4.83 -0.36 23.99
C ARG A 224 -5.62 -1.65 23.84
N THR A 225 -5.27 -2.63 24.65
CA THR A 225 -5.89 -3.96 24.59
C THR A 225 -7.42 -3.87 24.67
N GLY A 226 -8.11 -4.49 23.72
CA GLY A 226 -9.58 -4.45 23.61
C GLY A 226 -10.14 -3.20 22.92
N PHE A 227 -9.34 -2.13 22.68
CA PHE A 227 -9.82 -0.87 22.11
C PHE A 227 -9.18 -0.52 20.77
N GLY A 228 -7.92 -0.91 20.51
CA GLY A 228 -7.23 -0.62 19.26
C GLY A 228 -5.88 0.06 19.42
N TYR A 229 -5.58 1.03 18.56
CA TYR A 229 -4.28 1.67 18.43
C TYR A 229 -4.38 3.19 18.40
N GLY A 230 -3.32 3.88 18.81
CA GLY A 230 -3.22 5.33 18.74
C GLY A 230 -1.78 5.80 18.74
N PHE A 231 -1.57 7.06 18.38
CA PHE A 231 -0.25 7.70 18.46
C PHE A 231 -0.21 8.65 19.66
N ARG A 232 0.80 8.45 20.52
CA ARG A 232 1.03 9.29 21.70
C ARG A 232 2.32 10.09 21.53
N SER A 233 2.22 11.40 21.76
CA SER A 233 3.37 12.30 21.67
C SER A 233 4.34 12.12 22.83
N ASP A 234 3.82 11.81 24.02
CA ASP A 234 4.58 11.64 25.27
C ASP A 234 4.70 10.16 25.63
N VAL A 235 5.46 9.41 24.83
CA VAL A 235 5.89 8.07 25.26
C VAL A 235 7.31 8.20 25.78
N ASP A 236 7.44 8.24 27.10
CA ASP A 236 8.71 8.15 27.79
C ASP A 236 9.33 6.79 27.50
N SER A 237 10.44 6.77 26.78
CA SER A 237 11.21 5.56 26.47
C SER A 237 11.76 4.86 27.74
N ASP A 238 11.67 5.52 28.89
CA ASP A 238 12.28 5.08 30.17
C ASP A 238 11.33 4.27 31.07
N LYS A 239 10.04 4.14 30.75
CA LYS A 239 9.11 3.41 31.65
C LYS A 239 9.06 1.89 31.47
N ARG A 240 9.86 1.28 30.60
CA ARG A 240 9.90 -0.18 30.44
C ARG A 240 10.88 -0.92 31.37
N LEU A 241 11.63 -0.19 32.22
CA LEU A 241 12.61 -0.81 33.12
C LEU A 241 12.16 -0.89 34.61
N ARG A 242 10.93 -0.54 34.95
CA ARG A 242 10.50 -0.51 36.36
C ARG A 242 9.38 -1.46 36.77
N TYR A 243 9.03 -2.45 35.97
CA TYR A 243 8.10 -3.52 36.40
C TYR A 243 8.62 -4.90 35.98
N GLY A 244 9.83 -5.21 36.42
CA GLY A 244 10.49 -6.50 36.16
C GLY A 244 11.41 -6.99 37.27
N GLU A 245 11.33 -6.39 38.50
CA GLU A 245 12.00 -6.93 39.66
C GLU A 245 11.15 -6.62 40.91
N GLU A 246 10.26 -7.54 41.25
CA GLU A 246 9.79 -7.84 42.60
C GLU A 246 8.75 -8.98 42.50
N SER A 247 9.20 -10.19 42.69
CA SER A 247 8.72 -11.34 43.46
C SER A 247 9.16 -12.65 42.82
#